data_962e1b41ced1cccb3a2cd532f8679d1a
#
_entry.id   962e1b41ced1cccb3a2cd532f8679d1a
#
_cell.length_a   1.000
_cell.length_b   1.000
_cell.length_c   1.000
_cell.angle_alpha   90.00
_cell.angle_beta   90.00
_cell.angle_gamma   90.00
#
_symmetry.space_group_name_H-M   'P 1'
#
loop_
_entity.id
_entity.type
_entity.pdbx_description
1 polymer ?
#
loop_
_entity_poly.entity_id
_entity_poly.type
_entity_poly.pdbx_seq_one_letter_code
_entity_poly.pdbx_strand_id
1 'polypeptide(L)'
;IIDVGRGTFAPGQMYVALSRCTSLEGIVLRKPLRKQDILLDWAVIRYLTRSQYDQAARTLSLEEKRRVLEDAIREKRTLEMVYLKGTDVKSRRTIKPLRMGEMEYAGRPFLGLEAWCRTRRDRRVFNVEKILSLDPAEE
;
A
#
# COMPACT_ATOMS: atom_id res chain seq x y z
N ILE A 1 -29.03 16.06 7.69
CA ILE A 1 -28.59 16.65 6.40
C ILE A 1 -27.14 17.10 6.56
N ILE A 2 -26.28 16.67 5.65
CA ILE A 2 -24.87 17.09 5.59
C ILE A 2 -24.68 18.00 4.38
N ASP A 3 -24.22 19.21 4.61
CA ASP A 3 -23.84 20.16 3.59
C ASP A 3 -22.33 20.45 3.70
N VAL A 4 -21.58 20.07 2.69
CA VAL A 4 -20.13 20.27 2.64
C VAL A 4 -19.77 21.66 2.10
N GLY A 5 -20.75 22.46 1.69
CA GLY A 5 -20.51 23.80 1.16
C GLY A 5 -19.53 23.80 -0.02
N ARG A 6 -18.43 24.55 0.12
CA ARG A 6 -17.33 24.59 -0.86
C ARG A 6 -16.30 23.47 -0.68
N GLY A 7 -16.45 22.61 0.33
CA GLY A 7 -15.55 21.53 0.73
C GLY A 7 -15.22 21.57 2.21
N THR A 8 -14.52 20.54 2.70
CA THR A 8 -14.00 20.54 4.07
C THR A 8 -12.75 21.43 4.15
N PHE A 9 -12.53 22.07 5.30
CA PHE A 9 -11.41 22.98 5.53
C PHE A 9 -10.35 22.40 6.49
N ALA A 10 -10.65 21.25 7.12
CA ALA A 10 -9.70 20.57 8.00
C ALA A 10 -9.73 19.05 7.80
N PRO A 11 -8.57 18.36 7.98
CA PRO A 11 -8.51 16.91 7.97
C PRO A 11 -9.44 16.29 9.01
N GLY A 12 -10.08 15.18 8.67
CA GLY A 12 -10.99 14.46 9.55
C GLY A 12 -12.41 15.03 9.67
N GLN A 13 -12.68 16.22 9.16
CA GLN A 13 -13.99 16.89 9.25
C GLN A 13 -15.12 16.04 8.67
N MET A 14 -14.86 15.43 7.51
CA MET A 14 -15.84 14.54 6.86
C MET A 14 -16.12 13.30 7.71
N TYR A 15 -15.10 12.73 8.33
CA TYR A 15 -15.25 11.61 9.25
C TYR A 15 -16.14 11.98 10.45
N VAL A 16 -15.89 13.14 11.06
CA VAL A 16 -16.71 13.62 12.20
C VAL A 16 -18.16 13.82 11.77
N ALA A 17 -18.40 14.40 10.62
CA ALA A 17 -19.77 14.62 10.11
C ALA A 17 -20.50 13.29 9.85
N LEU A 18 -19.86 12.33 9.19
CA LEU A 18 -20.47 11.03 8.86
C LEU A 18 -20.60 10.13 10.10
N SER A 19 -19.64 10.15 11.02
CA SER A 19 -19.67 9.31 12.25
C SER A 19 -20.74 9.72 13.25
N ARG A 20 -21.37 10.89 13.09
CA ARG A 20 -22.53 11.32 13.88
C ARG A 20 -23.82 10.62 13.47
N CYS A 21 -23.83 9.94 12.33
CA CYS A 21 -24.98 9.22 11.85
C CYS A 21 -24.92 7.76 12.32
N THR A 22 -26.03 7.24 12.81
CA THR A 22 -26.15 5.86 13.31
C THR A 22 -26.44 4.83 12.20
N SER A 23 -26.92 5.29 11.05
CA SER A 23 -27.17 4.45 9.86
C SER A 23 -26.98 5.25 8.57
N LEU A 24 -26.74 4.56 7.48
CA LEU A 24 -26.62 5.19 6.15
C LEU A 24 -27.97 5.71 5.64
N GLU A 25 -29.06 5.06 6.02
CA GLU A 25 -30.42 5.40 5.56
C GLU A 25 -30.89 6.79 6.03
N GLY A 26 -30.36 7.26 7.16
CA GLY A 26 -30.65 8.59 7.67
C GLY A 26 -29.78 9.72 7.12
N ILE A 27 -28.81 9.42 6.26
CA ILE A 27 -27.89 10.42 5.75
C ILE A 27 -28.46 11.08 4.49
N VAL A 28 -28.66 12.40 4.55
CA VAL A 28 -29.03 13.22 3.40
C VAL A 28 -27.87 14.15 3.08
N LEU A 29 -27.31 14.00 1.90
CA LEU A 29 -26.25 14.87 1.38
C LEU A 29 -26.88 15.92 0.46
N ARG A 30 -26.59 17.19 0.69
CA ARG A 30 -27.02 18.28 -0.21
C ARG A 30 -26.40 18.20 -1.59
N LYS A 31 -25.18 17.64 -1.68
CA LYS A 31 -24.49 17.36 -2.93
C LYS A 31 -23.62 16.10 -2.79
N PRO A 32 -23.32 15.41 -3.89
CA PRO A 32 -22.42 14.26 -3.86
C PRO A 32 -21.05 14.63 -3.30
N LEU A 33 -20.48 13.75 -2.45
CA LEU A 33 -19.14 13.89 -1.94
C LEU A 33 -18.11 13.54 -3.02
N ARG A 34 -17.09 14.36 -3.16
CA ARG A 34 -15.95 14.16 -4.06
C ARG A 34 -14.70 13.86 -3.24
N LYS A 35 -13.70 13.21 -3.84
CA LYS A 35 -12.41 12.96 -3.18
C LYS A 35 -11.75 14.25 -2.66
N GLN A 36 -11.88 15.34 -3.38
CA GLN A 36 -11.36 16.65 -3.00
C GLN A 36 -12.05 17.26 -1.77
N ASP A 37 -13.25 16.79 -1.43
CA ASP A 37 -13.98 17.25 -0.23
C ASP A 37 -13.48 16.54 1.04
N ILE A 38 -12.61 15.53 0.90
CA ILE A 38 -12.00 14.77 1.99
C ILE A 38 -10.54 15.18 2.10
N LEU A 39 -10.23 15.96 3.13
CA LEU A 39 -8.85 16.33 3.42
C LEU A 39 -8.18 15.23 4.25
N LEU A 40 -7.00 14.81 3.78
CA LEU A 40 -6.18 13.80 4.43
C LEU A 40 -5.11 14.47 5.29
N ASP A 41 -4.89 13.94 6.49
CA ASP A 41 -3.74 14.31 7.30
C ASP A 41 -2.55 13.42 6.90
N TRP A 42 -1.59 13.99 6.18
CA TRP A 42 -0.40 13.29 5.71
C TRP A 42 0.51 12.81 6.86
N ALA A 43 0.46 13.46 8.02
CA ALA A 43 1.21 12.98 9.19
C ALA A 43 0.60 11.67 9.71
N VAL A 44 -0.72 11.59 9.79
CA VAL A 44 -1.44 10.37 10.17
C VAL A 44 -1.20 9.24 9.15
N ILE A 45 -1.28 9.55 7.85
CA ILE A 45 -1.02 8.55 6.79
C ILE A 45 0.40 8.01 6.91
N ARG A 46 1.40 8.87 7.08
CA ARG A 46 2.79 8.44 7.26
C ARG A 46 2.98 7.58 8.50
N TYR A 47 2.34 7.94 9.60
CA TYR A 47 2.38 7.17 10.83
C TYR A 47 1.79 5.78 10.64
N LEU A 48 0.59 5.69 10.07
CA LEU A 48 -0.09 4.41 9.81
C LEU A 48 0.71 3.52 8.85
N THR A 49 1.24 4.12 7.77
CA THR A 49 2.08 3.40 6.80
C THR A 49 3.33 2.84 7.48
N ARG A 50 4.02 3.64 8.29
CA ARG A 50 5.21 3.20 9.02
C ARG A 50 4.89 2.09 10.03
N SER A 51 3.80 2.23 10.77
CA SER A 51 3.33 1.21 11.72
C SER A 51 3.07 -0.13 11.02
N GLN A 52 2.52 -0.12 9.81
CA GLN A 52 2.31 -1.34 9.03
C GLN A 52 3.63 -1.98 8.57
N TYR A 53 4.63 -1.19 8.18
CA TYR A 53 5.97 -1.72 7.86
C TYR A 53 6.64 -2.33 9.09
N ASP A 54 6.58 -1.66 10.24
CA ASP A 54 7.17 -2.15 11.48
C ASP A 54 6.49 -3.45 11.94
N GLN A 55 5.19 -3.54 11.81
CA GLN A 55 4.43 -4.76 12.13
C GLN A 55 4.77 -5.90 11.16
N ALA A 56 4.85 -5.62 9.87
CA ALA A 56 5.24 -6.62 8.88
C ALA A 56 6.67 -7.12 9.08
N ALA A 57 7.60 -6.24 9.48
CA ALA A 57 8.99 -6.60 9.75
C ALA A 57 9.16 -7.54 10.95
N ARG A 58 8.20 -7.54 11.90
CA ARG A 58 8.17 -8.50 13.02
C ARG A 58 7.77 -9.91 12.59
N THR A 59 6.95 -10.00 11.55
CA THR A 59 6.45 -11.29 11.02
C THR A 59 7.35 -11.83 9.91
N LEU A 60 7.89 -10.94 9.09
CA LEU A 60 8.75 -11.26 7.95
C LEU A 60 9.87 -10.21 7.88
N SER A 61 11.00 -10.52 8.50
CA SER A 61 12.17 -9.63 8.53
C SER A 61 12.74 -9.38 7.14
N LEU A 62 13.53 -8.32 6.98
CA LEU A 62 14.18 -8.01 5.70
C LEU A 62 15.07 -9.17 5.22
N GLU A 63 15.76 -9.84 6.14
CA GLU A 63 16.62 -10.98 5.84
C GLU A 63 15.81 -12.19 5.34
N GLU A 64 14.69 -12.47 5.95
CA GLU A 64 13.77 -13.51 5.50
C GLU A 64 13.16 -13.19 4.12
N LYS A 65 12.77 -11.93 3.89
CA LYS A 65 12.32 -11.48 2.56
C LYS A 65 13.39 -11.75 1.50
N ARG A 66 14.66 -11.42 1.81
CA ARG A 66 15.79 -11.68 0.90
C ARG A 66 15.90 -13.16 0.56
N ARG A 67 15.90 -14.04 1.56
CA ARG A 67 16.00 -15.50 1.37
C ARG A 67 14.87 -16.02 0.50
N VAL A 68 13.61 -15.66 0.83
CA VAL A 68 12.44 -16.10 0.05
C VAL A 68 12.52 -15.64 -1.40
N LEU A 69 12.96 -14.40 -1.62
CA LEU A 69 13.09 -13.84 -2.97
C LEU A 69 14.26 -14.46 -3.74
N GLU A 70 15.42 -14.68 -3.11
CA GLU A 70 16.58 -15.35 -3.72
C GLU A 70 16.24 -16.79 -4.13
N ASP A 71 15.56 -17.53 -3.25
CA ASP A 71 15.09 -18.89 -3.55
C ASP A 71 14.08 -18.88 -4.71
N ALA A 72 13.14 -17.95 -4.71
CA ALA A 72 12.16 -17.82 -5.78
C ALA A 72 12.79 -17.43 -7.13
N ILE A 73 13.85 -16.60 -7.12
CA ILE A 73 14.61 -16.25 -8.33
C ILE A 73 15.35 -17.48 -8.85
N ARG A 74 16.06 -18.20 -7.98
CA ARG A 74 16.82 -19.41 -8.32
C ARG A 74 15.93 -20.50 -8.91
N GLU A 75 14.78 -20.73 -8.28
CA GLU A 75 13.82 -21.78 -8.65
C GLU A 75 12.78 -21.29 -9.69
N LYS A 76 12.85 -20.04 -10.11
CA LYS A 76 11.92 -19.40 -11.05
C LYS A 76 10.44 -19.49 -10.62
N ARG A 77 10.21 -19.54 -9.29
CA ARG A 77 8.86 -19.63 -8.72
C ARG A 77 8.11 -18.30 -8.79
N THR A 78 6.79 -18.41 -8.90
CA THR A 78 5.86 -17.27 -8.80
C THR A 78 5.43 -17.09 -7.34
N LEU A 79 5.33 -15.84 -6.90
CA LEU A 79 4.90 -15.49 -5.54
C LEU A 79 3.69 -14.56 -5.58
N GLU A 80 2.84 -14.69 -4.58
CA GLU A 80 1.89 -13.64 -4.20
C GLU A 80 2.55 -12.67 -3.24
N MET A 81 2.46 -11.40 -3.54
CA MET A 81 3.07 -10.32 -2.76
C MET A 81 2.01 -9.32 -2.35
N VAL A 82 1.99 -8.97 -1.07
CA VAL A 82 1.27 -7.78 -0.59
C VAL A 82 2.26 -6.64 -0.46
N TYR A 83 2.01 -5.56 -1.19
CA TYR A 83 2.89 -4.39 -1.29
C TYR A 83 2.17 -3.14 -0.81
N LEU A 84 2.81 -2.37 0.06
CA LEU A 84 2.28 -1.13 0.60
C LEU A 84 3.06 0.07 0.05
N LYS A 85 2.38 0.93 -0.70
CA LYS A 85 2.95 2.21 -1.12
C LYS A 85 3.01 3.20 0.04
N GLY A 86 3.91 4.19 -0.06
CA GLY A 86 4.03 5.27 0.94
C GLY A 86 2.80 6.15 1.13
N THR A 87 1.77 5.96 0.30
CA THR A 87 0.45 6.61 0.37
C THR A 87 -0.61 5.73 1.06
N ASP A 88 -0.18 4.75 1.84
CA ASP A 88 -1.05 3.78 2.54
C ASP A 88 -1.96 2.96 1.60
N VAL A 89 -1.55 2.75 0.36
CA VAL A 89 -2.29 1.94 -0.61
C VAL A 89 -1.69 0.55 -0.67
N LYS A 90 -2.41 -0.44 -0.13
CA LYS A 90 -2.08 -1.86 -0.26
C LYS A 90 -2.46 -2.38 -1.64
N SER A 91 -1.61 -3.23 -2.19
CA SER A 91 -1.92 -3.96 -3.41
C SER A 91 -1.42 -5.40 -3.31
N ARG A 92 -2.29 -6.37 -3.65
CA ARG A 92 -1.91 -7.76 -3.82
C ARG A 92 -1.50 -7.97 -5.27
N ARG A 93 -0.39 -8.66 -5.48
CA ARG A 93 0.18 -8.89 -6.81
C ARG A 93 0.77 -10.27 -6.92
N THR A 94 0.54 -10.90 -8.04
CA THR A 94 1.26 -12.12 -8.44
C THR A 94 2.48 -11.70 -9.25
N ILE A 95 3.66 -12.05 -8.74
CA ILE A 95 4.94 -11.67 -9.33
C ILE A 95 5.82 -12.88 -9.60
N LYS A 96 6.62 -12.81 -10.65
CA LYS A 96 7.75 -13.71 -10.89
C LYS A 96 9.03 -12.91 -10.66
N PRO A 97 9.73 -13.11 -9.54
CA PRO A 97 10.98 -12.47 -9.24
C PRO A 97 12.02 -12.76 -10.32
N LEU A 98 12.77 -11.75 -10.75
CA LEU A 98 13.79 -11.89 -11.79
C LEU A 98 15.18 -11.58 -11.26
N ARG A 99 15.33 -10.47 -10.54
CA ARG A 99 16.60 -10.00 -10.01
C ARG A 99 16.37 -9.15 -8.76
N MET A 100 17.26 -9.27 -7.80
CA MET A 100 17.28 -8.43 -6.61
C MET A 100 18.65 -7.80 -6.44
N GLY A 101 18.72 -6.57 -5.98
CA GLY A 101 19.95 -5.85 -5.75
C GLY A 101 19.75 -4.43 -5.29
N GLU A 102 20.86 -3.76 -5.03
CA GLU A 102 20.84 -2.34 -4.69
C GLU A 102 20.46 -1.51 -5.89
N MET A 103 19.48 -0.65 -5.73
CA MET A 103 18.93 0.25 -6.74
C MET A 103 18.80 1.66 -6.15
N GLU A 104 18.67 2.67 -7.00
CA GLU A 104 18.53 4.06 -6.60
C GLU A 104 17.26 4.66 -7.20
N TYR A 105 16.55 5.43 -6.39
CA TYR A 105 15.44 6.24 -6.85
C TYR A 105 15.47 7.63 -6.18
N ALA A 106 15.43 8.68 -6.99
CA ALA A 106 15.50 10.08 -6.51
C ALA A 106 16.68 10.34 -5.56
N GLY A 107 17.87 9.79 -5.88
CA GLY A 107 19.09 9.93 -5.08
C GLY A 107 19.13 9.12 -3.79
N ARG A 108 18.17 8.21 -3.56
CA ARG A 108 18.11 7.36 -2.38
C ARG A 108 18.32 5.89 -2.76
N PRO A 109 19.34 5.22 -2.19
CA PRO A 109 19.56 3.80 -2.39
C PRO A 109 18.50 2.97 -1.67
N PHE A 110 18.10 1.85 -2.24
CA PHE A 110 17.19 0.89 -1.65
C PHE A 110 17.46 -0.52 -2.18
N LEU A 111 17.05 -1.54 -1.43
CA LEU A 111 17.04 -2.91 -1.93
C LEU A 111 15.85 -3.09 -2.87
N GLY A 112 16.14 -3.19 -4.16
CA GLY A 112 15.14 -3.31 -5.23
C GLY A 112 14.95 -4.75 -5.68
N LEU A 113 13.70 -5.10 -5.98
CA LEU A 113 13.30 -6.34 -6.62
C LEU A 113 12.75 -6.03 -8.01
N GLU A 114 13.43 -6.49 -9.05
CA GLU A 114 12.87 -6.52 -10.41
C GLU A 114 12.07 -7.80 -10.58
N ALA A 115 10.80 -7.67 -10.96
CA ALA A 115 9.90 -8.79 -11.15
C ALA A 115 8.95 -8.57 -12.32
N TRP A 116 8.55 -9.67 -12.94
CA TRP A 116 7.43 -9.68 -13.86
C TRP A 116 6.12 -9.70 -13.07
N CYS A 117 5.33 -8.65 -13.18
CA CYS A 117 4.03 -8.54 -12.51
C CYS A 117 2.93 -9.11 -13.42
N ARG A 118 2.38 -10.29 -13.08
CA ARG A 118 1.28 -10.90 -13.86
C ARG A 118 0.03 -10.03 -13.88
N THR A 119 -0.27 -9.36 -12.78
CA THR A 119 -1.45 -8.47 -12.65
C THR A 119 -1.40 -7.29 -13.61
N ARG A 120 -0.22 -6.76 -13.91
CA ARG A 120 -0.02 -5.61 -14.82
C ARG A 120 0.56 -6.00 -16.16
N ARG A 121 0.98 -7.25 -16.33
CA ARG A 121 1.64 -7.78 -17.54
C ARG A 121 2.86 -6.95 -17.96
N ASP A 122 3.67 -6.56 -16.97
CA ASP A 122 4.82 -5.69 -17.18
C ASP A 122 5.93 -5.96 -16.16
N ARG A 123 7.17 -5.61 -16.53
CA ARG A 123 8.29 -5.61 -15.59
C ARG A 123 8.18 -4.42 -14.65
N ARG A 124 8.39 -4.68 -13.36
CA ARG A 124 8.33 -3.65 -12.34
C ARG A 124 9.42 -3.82 -11.32
N VAL A 125 9.84 -2.69 -10.77
CA VAL A 125 10.75 -2.63 -9.62
C VAL A 125 9.95 -2.34 -8.36
N PHE A 126 10.24 -3.12 -7.33
CA PHE A 126 9.64 -2.99 -6.01
C PHE A 126 10.72 -2.75 -4.96
N ASN A 127 10.45 -1.91 -3.99
CA ASN A 127 11.31 -1.79 -2.82
C ASN A 127 10.98 -2.94 -1.85
N VAL A 128 11.97 -3.77 -1.54
CA VAL A 128 11.79 -4.97 -0.70
C VAL A 128 11.29 -4.62 0.70
N GLU A 129 11.71 -3.49 1.26
CA GLU A 129 11.25 -3.03 2.58
C GLU A 129 9.73 -2.77 2.62
N LYS A 130 9.14 -2.38 1.49
CA LYS A 130 7.70 -2.08 1.36
C LYS A 130 6.83 -3.31 1.11
N ILE A 131 7.40 -4.48 1.07
CA ILE A 131 6.69 -5.75 0.99
C ILE A 131 6.19 -6.12 2.38
N LEU A 132 4.89 -6.37 2.52
CA LEU A 132 4.28 -6.77 3.78
C LEU A 132 4.24 -8.29 3.96
N SER A 133 3.95 -9.03 2.88
CA SER A 133 3.98 -10.49 2.88
C SER A 133 4.43 -11.05 1.52
N LEU A 134 4.97 -12.26 1.57
CA LEU A 134 5.38 -13.07 0.41
C LEU A 134 4.88 -14.50 0.65
N ASP A 135 4.02 -14.97 -0.21
CA ASP A 135 3.43 -16.31 -0.14
C ASP A 135 3.66 -17.04 -1.47
N PRO A 136 3.77 -18.37 -1.49
CA PRO A 136 3.77 -19.12 -2.75
C PRO A 136 2.48 -18.81 -3.53
N ALA A 137 2.60 -18.54 -4.83
CA ALA A 137 1.41 -18.40 -5.67
C ALA A 137 0.87 -19.82 -5.98
N GLU A 138 -0.41 -20.01 -5.81
CA GLU A 138 -1.09 -21.18 -6.37
C GLU A 138 -1.03 -21.11 -7.91
N GLU A 139 -0.66 -22.22 -8.55
CA GLU A 139 -0.56 -22.33 -10.01
C GLU A 139 -1.95 -22.36 -10.67
#